data_9c8ec3752a2e4e049c5697d3b15dc513
#
_entry.id   9c8ec3752a2e4e049c5697d3b15dc513
#
_cell.length_a   1.000
_cell.length_b   1.000
_cell.length_c   1.000
_cell.angle_alpha   90.00
_cell.angle_beta   90.00
_cell.angle_gamma   90.00
#
_symmetry.space_group_name_H-M   'P 1'
#
loop_
_entity.id
_entity.type
_entity.pdbx_description
1 polymer ?
#
loop_
_entity_poly.entity_id
_entity_poly.type
_entity_poly.pdbx_seq_one_letter_code
_entity_poly.pdbx_strand_id
1 'polypeptide(L)'
;GTLDVLAQHILAIACAGPFDETELLAEINAAAPYAGLTPERFSEVLNYIATGGYALKAYDKFRRLAPDGPGRWRITRPAIAAQHRLNAGVIVEQPMMDVRFKGGRKLGRIEEGYASTLAPGDHIFFAGLSLEVLSLKDTDIIVQASSKQARLVTYGGQRMSMSTHLADRVRRFLADRGQWHRFPDDVREWLEVQDYRSILPQPDQLLVETFPHEKRHFMVMYSFEGWNAHQSLGMLITRRMETAGLKPLGFVANDYALACYSLEPVADPRPLLSPDILEHEFVDWVEQSNLLKRAFREVAVIGGLVERQHPGKRKTGRQVSFSTDLIYDVLRRYEPDHLLMRAAWTDARARMTELGRLARLVDRAAATMVHIDLDRITPLAVPLMVIVGREGLPPGSADEALLYEAEALAAAAMEVAI
;
A
#
# COMPACT_ATOMS: atom_id res chain seq x y z
N GLY A 1 2.24 20.59 -6.73
CA GLY A 1 1.48 19.65 -7.56
C GLY A 1 2.42 18.74 -8.35
N THR A 2 1.93 17.58 -8.78
CA THR A 2 2.70 16.61 -9.56
C THR A 2 2.66 16.94 -11.06
N LEU A 3 3.72 16.60 -11.79
CA LEU A 3 3.89 17.01 -13.20
C LEU A 3 3.00 16.23 -14.18
N ASP A 4 2.60 15.00 -13.82
CA ASP A 4 1.65 14.19 -14.60
C ASP A 4 0.24 14.76 -14.54
N VAL A 5 -0.20 15.21 -13.37
CA VAL A 5 -1.49 15.91 -13.19
C VAL A 5 -1.48 17.24 -13.94
N LEU A 6 -0.37 17.98 -13.87
CA LEU A 6 -0.20 19.22 -14.64
C LEU A 6 -0.30 18.97 -16.16
N ALA A 7 0.37 17.93 -16.65
CA ALA A 7 0.30 17.56 -18.06
C ALA A 7 -1.12 17.18 -18.49
N GLN A 8 -1.86 16.45 -17.64
CA GLN A 8 -3.25 16.13 -17.92
C GLN A 8 -4.13 17.37 -17.95
N HIS A 9 -3.95 18.33 -17.02
CA HIS A 9 -4.70 19.57 -16.95
C HIS A 9 -4.45 20.46 -18.19
N ILE A 10 -3.19 20.68 -18.58
CA ILE A 10 -2.85 21.45 -19.78
C ILE A 10 -3.47 20.83 -21.03
N LEU A 11 -3.42 19.50 -21.14
CA LEU A 11 -4.06 18.82 -22.27
C LEU A 11 -5.60 18.98 -22.24
N ALA A 12 -6.22 19.03 -21.07
CA ALA A 12 -7.65 19.28 -20.92
C ALA A 12 -8.02 20.67 -21.45
N ILE A 13 -7.24 21.70 -21.09
CA ILE A 13 -7.41 23.06 -21.61
C ILE A 13 -7.28 23.10 -23.15
N ALA A 14 -6.22 22.46 -23.67
CA ALA A 14 -6.00 22.35 -25.11
C ALA A 14 -7.16 21.64 -25.87
N CYS A 15 -7.83 20.68 -25.20
CA CYS A 15 -9.01 20.01 -25.77
C CYS A 15 -10.27 20.93 -25.85
N ALA A 16 -10.31 21.97 -25.03
CA ALA A 16 -11.36 22.97 -25.09
C ALA A 16 -11.12 24.04 -26.20
N GLY A 17 -9.86 24.34 -26.50
CA GLY A 17 -9.45 25.29 -27.53
C GLY A 17 -7.96 25.62 -27.47
N PRO A 18 -7.44 26.38 -28.45
CA PRO A 18 -6.09 26.93 -28.40
C PRO A 18 -5.92 27.85 -27.19
N PHE A 19 -4.74 27.81 -26.57
CA PHE A 19 -4.40 28.61 -25.38
C PHE A 19 -3.06 29.33 -25.55
N ASP A 20 -2.90 30.44 -24.84
CA ASP A 20 -1.64 31.17 -24.69
C ASP A 20 -0.85 30.60 -23.49
N GLU A 21 0.47 30.33 -23.68
CA GLU A 21 1.30 29.70 -22.65
C GLU A 21 1.53 30.63 -21.45
N THR A 22 1.61 31.92 -21.65
CA THR A 22 1.85 32.89 -20.57
C THR A 22 0.59 33.08 -19.71
N GLU A 23 -0.56 33.17 -20.35
CA GLU A 23 -1.86 33.30 -19.65
C GLU A 23 -2.13 32.01 -18.84
N LEU A 24 -1.91 30.85 -19.44
CA LEU A 24 -2.15 29.57 -18.77
C LEU A 24 -1.18 29.37 -17.63
N LEU A 25 0.10 29.74 -17.76
CA LEU A 25 1.07 29.64 -16.63
C LEU A 25 0.63 30.54 -15.47
N ALA A 26 0.15 31.76 -15.75
CA ALA A 26 -0.33 32.66 -14.71
C ALA A 26 -1.56 32.07 -13.97
N GLU A 27 -2.50 31.48 -14.71
CA GLU A 27 -3.66 30.79 -14.14
C GLU A 27 -3.24 29.60 -13.26
N ILE A 28 -2.34 28.76 -13.73
CA ILE A 28 -1.86 27.59 -12.99
C ILE A 28 -1.13 28.02 -11.72
N ASN A 29 -0.32 29.08 -11.77
CA ASN A 29 0.39 29.61 -10.60
C ASN A 29 -0.53 30.20 -9.52
N ALA A 30 -1.76 30.57 -9.87
CA ALA A 30 -2.76 31.00 -8.92
C ALA A 30 -3.27 29.82 -8.03
N ALA A 31 -3.08 28.59 -8.48
CA ALA A 31 -3.44 27.42 -7.70
C ALA A 31 -2.32 27.04 -6.71
N ALA A 32 -2.65 26.91 -5.42
CA ALA A 32 -1.68 26.63 -4.33
C ALA A 32 -0.70 25.48 -4.63
N PRO A 33 -1.11 24.33 -5.22
CA PRO A 33 -0.19 23.25 -5.54
C PRO A 33 0.91 23.62 -6.54
N TYR A 34 0.69 24.66 -7.34
CA TYR A 34 1.58 25.10 -8.42
C TYR A 34 2.11 26.54 -8.27
N ALA A 35 1.89 27.20 -7.13
CA ALA A 35 2.29 28.59 -6.89
C ALA A 35 3.81 28.87 -7.09
N GLY A 36 4.64 27.84 -7.11
CA GLY A 36 6.09 27.94 -7.38
C GLY A 36 6.51 27.32 -8.72
N LEU A 37 5.58 27.14 -9.67
CA LEU A 37 5.90 26.58 -10.99
C LEU A 37 6.67 27.61 -11.82
N THR A 38 7.90 27.28 -12.18
CA THR A 38 8.73 28.17 -13.02
C THR A 38 8.38 28.04 -14.51
N PRO A 39 8.64 29.08 -15.32
CA PRO A 39 8.42 29.02 -16.78
C PRO A 39 9.17 27.86 -17.44
N GLU A 40 10.38 27.55 -16.98
CA GLU A 40 11.22 26.46 -17.52
C GLU A 40 10.54 25.11 -17.28
N ARG A 41 10.05 24.87 -16.06
CA ARG A 41 9.32 23.63 -15.73
C ARG A 41 7.99 23.52 -16.49
N PHE A 42 7.29 24.63 -16.66
CA PHE A 42 6.07 24.66 -17.46
C PHE A 42 6.38 24.31 -18.92
N SER A 43 7.44 24.88 -19.50
CA SER A 43 7.91 24.57 -20.85
C SER A 43 8.31 23.10 -21.01
N GLU A 44 8.94 22.48 -20.00
CA GLU A 44 9.22 21.03 -20.00
C GLU A 44 7.93 20.20 -20.10
N VAL A 45 6.89 20.59 -19.36
CA VAL A 45 5.59 19.89 -19.41
C VAL A 45 4.93 20.06 -20.77
N LEU A 46 4.95 21.27 -21.36
CA LEU A 46 4.47 21.52 -22.72
C LEU A 46 5.21 20.65 -23.74
N ASN A 47 6.55 20.62 -23.67
CA ASN A 47 7.37 19.79 -24.56
C ASN A 47 7.05 18.28 -24.39
N TYR A 48 6.86 17.82 -23.16
CA TYR A 48 6.42 16.45 -22.92
C TYR A 48 5.08 16.13 -23.60
N ILE A 49 4.07 17.01 -23.45
CA ILE A 49 2.76 16.79 -24.08
C ILE A 49 2.87 16.85 -25.61
N ALA A 50 3.74 17.72 -26.15
CA ALA A 50 3.95 17.89 -27.57
C ALA A 50 4.72 16.74 -28.23
N THR A 51 5.64 16.09 -27.51
CA THR A 51 6.58 15.12 -28.11
C THR A 51 6.59 13.74 -27.48
N GLY A 52 6.11 13.62 -26.25
CA GLY A 52 6.26 12.41 -25.41
C GLY A 52 7.62 12.27 -24.73
N GLY A 53 8.50 13.27 -24.83
CA GLY A 53 9.90 13.23 -24.39
C GLY A 53 10.87 12.80 -25.52
N TYR A 54 12.16 12.90 -25.24
CA TYR A 54 13.22 12.63 -26.23
C TYR A 54 13.16 11.19 -26.78
N ALA A 55 13.02 10.21 -25.91
CA ALA A 55 13.02 8.80 -26.29
C ALA A 55 11.78 8.37 -27.10
N LEU A 56 10.68 9.11 -26.98
CA LEU A 56 9.40 8.76 -27.60
C LEU A 56 8.99 9.66 -28.77
N LYS A 57 9.74 10.74 -29.05
CA LYS A 57 9.42 11.77 -30.07
C LYS A 57 9.23 11.23 -31.50
N ALA A 58 9.77 10.04 -31.81
CA ALA A 58 9.61 9.41 -33.12
C ALA A 58 8.21 8.83 -33.34
N TYR A 59 7.40 8.69 -32.30
CA TYR A 59 6.08 8.07 -32.39
C TYR A 59 4.98 9.13 -32.40
N ASP A 60 4.25 9.27 -33.51
CA ASP A 60 3.18 10.26 -33.70
C ASP A 60 2.07 10.19 -32.66
N LYS A 61 1.83 9.02 -32.06
CA LYS A 61 0.80 8.85 -31.03
C LYS A 61 1.06 9.71 -29.77
N PHE A 62 2.31 10.09 -29.49
CA PHE A 62 2.69 10.91 -28.35
C PHE A 62 2.70 12.40 -28.65
N ARG A 63 2.54 12.80 -29.92
CA ARG A 63 2.44 14.20 -30.34
C ARG A 63 1.01 14.71 -30.15
N ARG A 64 0.74 15.27 -28.98
CA ARG A 64 -0.61 15.69 -28.60
C ARG A 64 -0.84 17.19 -28.75
N LEU A 65 0.20 18.01 -28.60
CA LEU A 65 0.16 19.45 -28.82
C LEU A 65 0.99 19.87 -30.04
N ALA A 66 0.58 20.95 -30.68
CA ALA A 66 1.34 21.61 -31.71
C ALA A 66 1.25 23.13 -31.51
N PRO A 67 2.26 23.90 -31.94
CA PRO A 67 2.18 25.36 -31.98
C PRO A 67 1.01 25.86 -32.85
N ASP A 68 0.36 26.93 -32.39
CA ASP A 68 -0.74 27.64 -33.10
C ASP A 68 -0.41 29.15 -33.19
N GLY A 69 0.84 29.47 -33.52
CA GLY A 69 1.42 30.80 -33.51
C GLY A 69 2.43 31.00 -32.38
N PRO A 70 3.04 32.20 -32.28
CA PRO A 70 3.97 32.49 -31.20
C PRO A 70 3.31 32.39 -29.83
N GLY A 71 3.89 31.55 -28.93
CA GLY A 71 3.40 31.35 -27.57
C GLY A 71 2.02 30.69 -27.47
N ARG A 72 1.43 30.22 -28.57
CA ARG A 72 0.13 29.57 -28.56
C ARG A 72 0.20 28.10 -28.93
N TRP A 73 -0.68 27.31 -28.31
CA TRP A 73 -0.73 25.85 -28.45
C TRP A 73 -2.14 25.37 -28.75
N ARG A 74 -2.23 24.27 -29.49
CA ARG A 74 -3.48 23.54 -29.77
C ARG A 74 -3.25 22.04 -29.82
N ILE A 75 -4.33 21.26 -29.75
CA ILE A 75 -4.24 19.81 -30.01
C ILE A 75 -3.86 19.54 -31.45
N THR A 76 -3.08 18.49 -31.69
CA THR A 76 -2.64 18.14 -33.06
C THR A 76 -3.77 17.56 -33.92
N ARG A 77 -4.76 16.91 -33.31
CA ARG A 77 -5.89 16.27 -34.00
C ARG A 77 -7.10 16.14 -33.07
N PRO A 78 -8.34 16.23 -33.58
CA PRO A 78 -9.57 16.18 -32.78
C PRO A 78 -9.76 14.90 -31.98
N ALA A 79 -9.23 13.77 -32.48
CA ALA A 79 -9.29 12.48 -31.77
C ALA A 79 -8.68 12.52 -30.36
N ILE A 80 -7.70 13.43 -30.10
CA ILE A 80 -7.08 13.61 -28.81
C ILE A 80 -8.11 14.03 -27.75
N ALA A 81 -9.05 14.92 -28.10
CA ALA A 81 -10.09 15.35 -27.16
C ALA A 81 -11.00 14.18 -26.75
N ALA A 82 -11.36 13.30 -27.69
CA ALA A 82 -12.15 12.11 -27.38
C ALA A 82 -11.37 11.12 -26.49
N GLN A 83 -10.10 10.90 -26.80
CA GLN A 83 -9.22 10.04 -26.00
C GLN A 83 -9.00 10.61 -24.60
N HIS A 84 -8.74 11.91 -24.50
CA HIS A 84 -8.55 12.58 -23.22
C HIS A 84 -9.80 12.42 -22.33
N ARG A 85 -11.00 12.66 -22.83
CA ARG A 85 -12.25 12.52 -22.07
C ARG A 85 -12.47 11.12 -21.53
N LEU A 86 -12.02 10.09 -22.23
CA LEU A 86 -12.13 8.68 -21.78
C LEU A 86 -11.10 8.33 -20.71
N ASN A 87 -9.99 9.06 -20.63
CA ASN A 87 -8.85 8.71 -19.75
C ASN A 87 -8.54 9.78 -18.70
N ALA A 88 -9.26 10.91 -18.69
CA ALA A 88 -9.04 11.96 -17.71
C ALA A 88 -9.41 11.51 -16.30
N GLY A 89 -8.58 11.91 -15.34
CA GLY A 89 -8.74 11.62 -13.91
C GLY A 89 -7.45 11.19 -13.25
N VAL A 90 -7.36 11.42 -11.96
CA VAL A 90 -6.18 11.13 -11.15
C VAL A 90 -6.36 9.86 -10.31
N ILE A 91 -7.56 9.29 -10.26
CA ILE A 91 -7.83 8.03 -9.58
C ILE A 91 -7.64 6.90 -10.60
N VAL A 92 -6.53 6.20 -10.47
CA VAL A 92 -6.24 5.03 -11.31
C VAL A 92 -6.79 3.80 -10.60
N GLU A 93 -7.83 3.18 -11.22
CA GLU A 93 -8.38 1.93 -10.71
C GLU A 93 -7.29 0.84 -10.65
N GLN A 94 -7.26 0.10 -9.55
CA GLN A 94 -6.46 -1.12 -9.46
C GLN A 94 -6.94 -2.12 -10.51
N PRO A 95 -6.02 -2.72 -11.28
CA PRO A 95 -6.41 -3.75 -12.24
C PRO A 95 -6.97 -4.96 -11.50
N MET A 96 -8.12 -5.46 -11.97
CA MET A 96 -8.82 -6.59 -11.39
C MET A 96 -8.89 -7.74 -12.40
N MET A 97 -8.74 -8.98 -11.93
CA MET A 97 -8.95 -10.19 -12.70
C MET A 97 -10.26 -10.87 -12.30
N ASP A 98 -10.99 -11.37 -13.28
CA ASP A 98 -12.24 -12.12 -13.04
C ASP A 98 -11.92 -13.56 -12.62
N VAL A 99 -12.49 -14.00 -11.49
CA VAL A 99 -12.42 -15.40 -11.08
C VAL A 99 -13.58 -16.16 -11.70
N ARG A 100 -13.28 -17.19 -12.48
CA ARG A 100 -14.30 -17.99 -13.20
C ARG A 100 -14.09 -19.48 -12.99
N PHE A 101 -15.17 -20.19 -12.82
CA PHE A 101 -15.16 -21.66 -12.93
C PHE A 101 -14.77 -22.11 -14.35
N LYS A 102 -14.17 -23.30 -14.45
CA LYS A 102 -13.85 -23.98 -15.72
C LYS A 102 -15.07 -24.03 -16.68
N GLY A 103 -16.28 -24.00 -16.18
CA GLY A 103 -17.53 -23.92 -16.96
C GLY A 103 -17.99 -22.51 -17.32
N GLY A 104 -17.20 -21.47 -17.09
CA GLY A 104 -17.47 -20.09 -17.52
C GLY A 104 -18.23 -19.23 -16.51
N ARG A 105 -18.80 -19.79 -15.41
CA ARG A 105 -19.49 -19.03 -14.36
C ARG A 105 -18.50 -18.10 -13.65
N LYS A 106 -18.79 -16.79 -13.66
CA LYS A 106 -18.06 -15.79 -12.89
C LYS A 106 -18.42 -15.83 -11.43
N LEU A 107 -17.42 -15.85 -10.54
CA LEU A 107 -17.58 -15.83 -9.10
C LEU A 107 -17.38 -14.42 -8.51
N GLY A 108 -16.51 -13.63 -9.11
CA GLY A 108 -16.18 -12.29 -8.64
C GLY A 108 -14.88 -11.78 -9.26
N ARG A 109 -14.21 -10.86 -8.57
CA ARG A 109 -12.94 -10.27 -9.01
C ARG A 109 -11.90 -10.29 -7.91
N ILE A 110 -10.65 -10.48 -8.30
CA ILE A 110 -9.48 -10.40 -7.43
C ILE A 110 -8.51 -9.34 -8.00
N GLU A 111 -7.81 -8.63 -7.14
CA GLU A 111 -6.78 -7.69 -7.57
C GLU A 111 -5.66 -8.40 -8.35
N GLU A 112 -5.23 -7.83 -9.47
CA GLU A 112 -4.15 -8.38 -10.31
C GLU A 112 -2.84 -8.53 -9.52
N GLY A 113 -2.59 -7.62 -8.56
CA GLY A 113 -1.44 -7.71 -7.66
C GLY A 113 -1.42 -9.00 -6.85
N TYR A 114 -2.55 -9.43 -6.31
CA TYR A 114 -2.68 -10.72 -5.63
C TYR A 114 -2.65 -11.88 -6.65
N ALA A 115 -3.37 -11.75 -7.74
CA ALA A 115 -3.40 -12.76 -8.79
C ALA A 115 -2.02 -13.09 -9.36
N SER A 116 -1.11 -12.11 -9.42
CA SER A 116 0.27 -12.31 -9.88
C SER A 116 1.11 -13.21 -8.97
N THR A 117 0.68 -13.42 -7.73
CA THR A 117 1.32 -14.35 -6.79
C THR A 117 0.82 -15.78 -6.91
N LEU A 118 -0.21 -16.01 -7.74
CA LEU A 118 -0.84 -17.32 -7.91
C LEU A 118 -0.20 -18.09 -9.05
N ALA A 119 -0.09 -19.41 -8.87
CA ALA A 119 0.32 -20.36 -9.86
C ALA A 119 -0.78 -21.43 -10.08
N PRO A 120 -0.84 -22.08 -11.24
CA PRO A 120 -1.68 -23.26 -11.43
C PRO A 120 -1.36 -24.33 -10.35
N GLY A 121 -2.40 -24.88 -9.72
CA GLY A 121 -2.30 -25.79 -8.60
C GLY A 121 -2.40 -25.13 -7.22
N ASP A 122 -2.33 -23.80 -7.14
CA ASP A 122 -2.58 -23.08 -5.88
C ASP A 122 -4.04 -23.17 -5.45
N HIS A 123 -4.26 -23.18 -4.15
CA HIS A 123 -5.61 -23.22 -3.57
C HIS A 123 -5.91 -21.88 -2.92
N ILE A 124 -7.01 -21.25 -3.36
CA ILE A 124 -7.49 -19.96 -2.85
C ILE A 124 -8.90 -20.11 -2.28
N PHE A 125 -9.18 -19.39 -1.21
CA PHE A 125 -10.51 -19.23 -0.70
C PHE A 125 -11.13 -17.94 -1.22
N PHE A 126 -12.20 -18.09 -2.00
CA PHE A 126 -12.86 -16.97 -2.63
C PHE A 126 -14.35 -17.24 -2.83
N ALA A 127 -15.19 -16.21 -2.58
CA ALA A 127 -16.66 -16.29 -2.69
C ALA A 127 -17.29 -17.44 -1.87
N GLY A 128 -16.75 -17.72 -0.67
CA GLY A 128 -17.24 -18.78 0.21
C GLY A 128 -16.82 -20.20 -0.20
N LEU A 129 -15.88 -20.35 -1.13
CA LEU A 129 -15.47 -21.64 -1.69
C LEU A 129 -13.95 -21.82 -1.64
N SER A 130 -13.50 -23.05 -1.32
CA SER A 130 -12.14 -23.45 -1.59
C SER A 130 -11.99 -23.80 -3.07
N LEU A 131 -11.06 -23.18 -3.76
CA LEU A 131 -10.89 -23.23 -5.21
C LEU A 131 -9.43 -23.53 -5.55
N GLU A 132 -9.21 -24.45 -6.48
CA GLU A 132 -7.92 -24.69 -7.10
C GLU A 132 -7.77 -23.84 -8.35
N VAL A 133 -6.66 -23.12 -8.46
CA VAL A 133 -6.31 -22.33 -9.64
C VAL A 133 -5.84 -23.27 -10.74
N LEU A 134 -6.55 -23.31 -11.86
CA LEU A 134 -6.20 -24.13 -13.02
C LEU A 134 -5.31 -23.38 -14.01
N SER A 135 -5.61 -22.12 -14.25
CA SER A 135 -4.82 -21.26 -15.14
C SER A 135 -5.13 -19.79 -14.92
N LEU A 136 -4.15 -18.95 -15.24
CA LEU A 136 -4.30 -17.51 -15.33
C LEU A 136 -4.25 -17.11 -16.80
N LYS A 137 -5.31 -16.48 -17.29
CA LYS A 137 -5.44 -16.03 -18.70
C LYS A 137 -5.80 -14.56 -18.68
N ASP A 138 -5.07 -13.77 -19.43
CA ASP A 138 -5.24 -12.32 -19.62
C ASP A 138 -5.96 -11.56 -18.48
N THR A 139 -7.28 -11.70 -18.36
CA THR A 139 -8.13 -11.07 -17.36
C THR A 139 -8.83 -12.04 -16.43
N ASP A 140 -8.67 -13.34 -16.67
CA ASP A 140 -9.42 -14.38 -15.97
C ASP A 140 -8.50 -15.32 -15.18
N ILE A 141 -8.92 -15.66 -13.98
CA ILE A 141 -8.40 -16.76 -13.19
C ILE A 141 -9.40 -17.91 -13.31
N ILE A 142 -9.00 -18.97 -13.96
CA ILE A 142 -9.84 -20.15 -14.13
C ILE A 142 -9.62 -21.08 -12.94
N VAL A 143 -10.71 -21.43 -12.27
CA VAL A 143 -10.69 -22.23 -11.06
C VAL A 143 -11.65 -23.43 -11.13
N GLN A 144 -11.41 -24.41 -10.25
CA GLN A 144 -12.36 -25.49 -9.95
C GLN A 144 -12.53 -25.62 -8.43
N ALA A 145 -13.63 -26.26 -8.00
CA ALA A 145 -13.86 -26.53 -6.58
C ALA A 145 -12.78 -27.47 -6.03
N SER A 146 -12.35 -27.23 -4.80
CA SER A 146 -11.36 -28.03 -4.09
C SER A 146 -11.83 -28.28 -2.65
N SER A 147 -11.40 -29.40 -2.07
CA SER A 147 -11.57 -29.72 -0.65
C SER A 147 -10.29 -29.49 0.15
N LYS A 148 -9.21 -29.03 -0.49
CA LYS A 148 -7.93 -28.80 0.18
C LYS A 148 -7.94 -27.44 0.89
N GLN A 149 -7.04 -27.32 1.87
CA GLN A 149 -6.81 -26.07 2.57
C GLN A 149 -6.39 -24.97 1.57
N ALA A 150 -7.02 -23.81 1.66
CA ALA A 150 -6.85 -22.74 0.69
C ALA A 150 -6.40 -21.45 1.37
N ARG A 151 -5.56 -20.67 0.68
CA ARG A 151 -5.16 -19.33 1.12
C ARG A 151 -6.32 -18.35 0.95
N LEU A 152 -6.56 -17.50 1.95
CA LEU A 152 -7.49 -16.38 1.83
C LEU A 152 -7.00 -15.40 0.76
N VAL A 153 -7.92 -14.95 -0.07
CA VAL A 153 -7.65 -13.85 -0.99
C VAL A 153 -7.55 -12.55 -0.20
N THR A 154 -6.38 -11.94 -0.22
CA THR A 154 -6.17 -10.63 0.38
C THR A 154 -6.37 -9.54 -0.65
N TYR A 155 -7.18 -8.55 -0.30
CA TYR A 155 -7.33 -7.32 -1.08
C TYR A 155 -6.36 -6.29 -0.55
N GLY A 156 -5.42 -5.90 -1.40
CA GLY A 156 -4.40 -4.90 -1.06
C GLY A 156 -4.93 -3.47 -1.01
N GLY A 157 -6.19 -3.23 -1.36
CA GLY A 157 -6.87 -1.95 -1.49
C GLY A 157 -6.11 -0.74 -0.93
N GLN A 158 -6.24 0.43 -1.50
CA GLN A 158 -5.67 1.64 -0.88
C GLN A 158 -6.38 1.90 0.45
N ARG A 159 -5.88 1.31 1.54
CA ARG A 159 -6.28 1.75 2.88
C ARG A 159 -5.74 3.16 3.08
N MET A 160 -6.61 4.06 3.53
CA MET A 160 -6.15 5.35 4.02
C MET A 160 -5.22 5.09 5.21
N SER A 161 -3.95 5.41 5.05
CA SER A 161 -2.97 5.26 6.14
C SER A 161 -3.34 6.19 7.29
N MET A 162 -3.19 5.71 8.51
CA MET A 162 -3.28 6.58 9.70
C MET A 162 -2.25 7.71 9.55
N SER A 163 -2.69 8.96 9.66
CA SER A 163 -1.77 10.10 9.61
C SER A 163 -0.86 10.14 10.84
N THR A 164 0.33 10.72 10.72
CA THR A 164 1.25 10.89 11.84
C THR A 164 0.60 11.68 12.99
N HIS A 165 -0.19 12.69 12.64
CA HIS A 165 -0.92 13.50 13.64
C HIS A 165 -1.98 12.68 14.38
N LEU A 166 -2.71 11.81 13.70
CA LEU A 166 -3.68 10.91 14.32
C LEU A 166 -2.97 9.90 15.24
N ALA A 167 -1.88 9.29 14.77
CA ALA A 167 -1.08 8.37 15.55
C ALA A 167 -0.56 9.00 16.85
N ASP A 168 0.01 10.20 16.77
CA ASP A 168 0.46 10.97 17.94
C ASP A 168 -0.70 11.30 18.87
N ARG A 169 -1.86 11.64 18.34
CA ARG A 169 -3.03 11.94 19.14
C ARG A 169 -3.53 10.71 19.89
N VAL A 170 -3.60 9.56 19.24
CA VAL A 170 -4.00 8.30 19.86
C VAL A 170 -3.04 7.93 21.00
N ARG A 171 -1.72 7.96 20.75
CA ARG A 171 -0.73 7.69 21.82
C ARG A 171 -0.90 8.58 23.03
N ARG A 172 -1.10 9.90 22.83
CA ARG A 172 -1.34 10.85 23.94
C ARG A 172 -2.63 10.56 24.69
N PHE A 173 -3.69 10.19 23.99
CA PHE A 173 -4.96 9.83 24.64
C PHE A 173 -4.84 8.55 25.49
N LEU A 174 -4.13 7.56 25.00
CA LEU A 174 -3.92 6.30 25.74
C LEU A 174 -3.03 6.53 26.99
N ALA A 175 -2.00 7.36 26.88
CA ALA A 175 -1.09 7.66 27.98
C ALA A 175 -1.71 8.58 29.04
N ASP A 176 -2.67 9.42 28.68
CA ASP A 176 -3.30 10.39 29.60
C ASP A 176 -4.55 9.79 30.26
N ARG A 177 -4.37 9.14 31.40
CA ARG A 177 -5.48 8.55 32.18
C ARG A 177 -6.58 9.55 32.53
N GLY A 178 -6.25 10.84 32.64
CA GLY A 178 -7.22 11.92 32.90
C GLY A 178 -8.24 12.09 31.75
N GLN A 179 -7.92 11.61 30.54
CA GLN A 179 -8.81 11.66 29.38
C GLN A 179 -9.71 10.42 29.28
N TRP A 180 -9.45 9.35 30.02
CA TRP A 180 -10.15 8.07 29.84
C TRP A 180 -11.65 8.13 30.16
N HIS A 181 -12.08 9.08 30.94
CA HIS A 181 -13.51 9.36 31.17
C HIS A 181 -14.28 9.71 29.89
N ARG A 182 -13.57 10.05 28.81
CA ARG A 182 -14.16 10.36 27.49
C ARG A 182 -14.37 9.11 26.63
N PHE A 183 -13.82 7.99 27.01
CA PHE A 183 -14.02 6.72 26.32
C PHE A 183 -15.30 6.01 26.83
N PRO A 184 -15.90 5.15 25.98
CA PRO A 184 -16.91 4.20 26.45
C PRO A 184 -16.40 3.34 27.62
N ASP A 185 -17.28 2.90 28.48
CA ASP A 185 -16.94 2.13 29.67
C ASP A 185 -16.12 0.87 29.33
N ASP A 186 -16.54 0.12 28.30
CA ASP A 186 -15.84 -1.08 27.84
C ASP A 186 -14.39 -0.80 27.42
N VAL A 187 -14.15 0.34 26.74
CA VAL A 187 -12.80 0.75 26.34
C VAL A 187 -11.96 1.13 27.55
N ARG A 188 -12.57 1.83 28.52
CA ARG A 188 -11.90 2.21 29.76
C ARG A 188 -11.47 0.98 30.55
N GLU A 189 -12.37 0.02 30.76
CA GLU A 189 -12.09 -1.24 31.44
C GLU A 189 -10.96 -2.01 30.73
N TRP A 190 -10.99 -2.05 29.40
CA TRP A 190 -9.95 -2.67 28.58
C TRP A 190 -8.57 -2.05 28.81
N LEU A 191 -8.51 -0.73 28.88
CA LEU A 191 -7.26 0.00 29.15
C LEU A 191 -6.78 -0.16 30.60
N GLU A 192 -7.70 -0.22 31.56
CA GLU A 192 -7.39 -0.44 32.98
C GLU A 192 -6.78 -1.84 33.18
N VAL A 193 -7.34 -2.88 32.53
CA VAL A 193 -6.81 -4.23 32.58
C VAL A 193 -5.47 -4.33 31.87
N GLN A 194 -5.30 -3.67 30.73
CA GLN A 194 -4.00 -3.59 30.04
C GLN A 194 -2.92 -2.99 30.95
N ASP A 195 -3.21 -1.90 31.61
CA ASP A 195 -2.28 -1.21 32.50
C ASP A 195 -1.97 -1.99 33.77
N TYR A 196 -2.92 -2.80 34.24
CA TYR A 196 -2.71 -3.70 35.38
C TYR A 196 -1.84 -4.92 35.00
N ARG A 197 -2.03 -5.51 33.83
CA ARG A 197 -1.34 -6.74 33.40
C ARG A 197 0.01 -6.49 32.73
N SER A 198 0.17 -5.33 32.16
CA SER A 198 1.37 -4.88 31.46
C SER A 198 1.59 -3.40 31.75
N ILE A 199 1.66 -2.60 30.71
CA ILE A 199 1.68 -1.14 30.82
C ILE A 199 0.91 -0.50 29.65
N LEU A 200 0.62 0.79 29.80
CA LEU A 200 0.33 1.66 28.67
C LEU A 200 1.54 2.57 28.42
N PRO A 201 2.15 2.49 27.19
CA PRO A 201 3.37 3.23 26.93
C PRO A 201 3.14 4.74 26.94
N GLN A 202 4.16 5.50 27.35
CA GLN A 202 4.18 6.94 27.14
C GLN A 202 4.25 7.27 25.63
N PRO A 203 3.87 8.48 25.19
CA PRO A 203 3.79 8.81 23.76
C PRO A 203 5.08 8.61 22.97
N ASP A 204 6.22 8.72 23.62
CA ASP A 204 7.57 8.55 23.08
C ASP A 204 8.13 7.13 23.25
N GLN A 205 7.48 6.27 24.03
CA GLN A 205 7.90 4.88 24.26
C GLN A 205 7.38 3.93 23.18
N LEU A 206 8.14 2.86 22.92
CA LEU A 206 7.69 1.70 22.18
C LEU A 206 7.50 0.52 23.14
N LEU A 207 6.26 0.15 23.38
CA LEU A 207 5.96 -1.09 24.11
C LEU A 207 6.12 -2.30 23.17
N VAL A 208 6.86 -3.29 23.63
CA VAL A 208 6.96 -4.62 23.01
C VAL A 208 6.59 -5.64 24.06
N GLU A 209 5.60 -6.46 23.79
CA GLU A 209 5.17 -7.57 24.63
C GLU A 209 5.56 -8.90 23.98
N THR A 210 6.09 -9.83 24.78
CA THR A 210 6.31 -11.22 24.38
C THR A 210 5.48 -12.15 25.26
N PHE A 211 4.83 -13.14 24.66
CA PHE A 211 4.05 -14.14 25.40
C PHE A 211 3.89 -15.43 24.61
N PRO A 212 3.75 -16.59 25.30
CA PRO A 212 3.34 -17.83 24.67
C PRO A 212 1.83 -17.84 24.45
N HIS A 213 1.39 -18.41 23.32
CA HIS A 213 0.00 -18.75 23.11
C HIS A 213 -0.08 -20.04 22.31
N GLU A 214 -0.78 -21.05 22.86
CA GLU A 214 -0.79 -22.41 22.32
C GLU A 214 0.65 -22.99 22.17
N LYS A 215 1.04 -23.31 20.92
CA LYS A 215 2.36 -23.85 20.57
C LYS A 215 3.28 -22.83 19.91
N ARG A 216 2.97 -21.54 20.02
CA ARG A 216 3.65 -20.43 19.37
C ARG A 216 4.08 -19.39 20.41
N HIS A 217 5.08 -18.62 20.05
CA HIS A 217 5.53 -17.45 20.77
C HIS A 217 5.23 -16.20 19.98
N PHE A 218 4.68 -15.21 20.63
CA PHE A 218 4.28 -13.93 20.00
C PHE A 218 5.16 -12.80 20.51
N MET A 219 5.50 -11.90 19.60
CA MET A 219 6.13 -10.62 19.89
C MET A 219 5.24 -9.54 19.29
N VAL A 220 4.61 -8.73 20.12
CA VAL A 220 3.68 -7.68 19.73
C VAL A 220 4.29 -6.32 20.01
N MET A 221 4.33 -5.45 18.98
CA MET A 221 4.89 -4.10 19.06
C MET A 221 3.78 -3.07 18.85
N TYR A 222 3.54 -2.19 19.82
CA TYR A 222 2.50 -1.17 19.79
C TYR A 222 3.09 0.17 19.35
N SER A 223 3.33 0.29 18.04
CA SER A 223 4.02 1.45 17.49
C SER A 223 3.09 2.57 17.04
N PHE A 224 1.84 2.29 16.68
CA PHE A 224 0.84 3.23 16.16
C PHE A 224 1.26 3.93 14.87
N GLU A 225 2.11 3.33 14.04
CA GLU A 225 2.64 3.96 12.82
C GLU A 225 1.81 3.66 11.56
N GLY A 226 0.70 2.94 11.71
CA GLY A 226 -0.20 2.60 10.62
C GLY A 226 0.16 1.32 9.89
N TRP A 227 -0.85 0.71 9.29
CA TRP A 227 -0.77 -0.63 8.67
C TRP A 227 0.38 -0.79 7.66
N ASN A 228 0.59 0.20 6.78
CA ASN A 228 1.62 0.09 5.74
C ASN A 228 3.04 0.05 6.32
N ALA A 229 3.33 0.91 7.32
CA ALA A 229 4.61 0.90 8.02
C ALA A 229 4.82 -0.43 8.75
N HIS A 230 3.76 -0.96 9.37
CA HIS A 230 3.79 -2.25 10.05
C HIS A 230 3.99 -3.42 9.08
N GLN A 231 3.42 -3.40 7.88
CA GLN A 231 3.66 -4.42 6.87
C GLN A 231 5.14 -4.47 6.44
N SER A 232 5.72 -3.30 6.18
CA SER A 232 7.14 -3.21 5.82
C SER A 232 8.04 -3.69 6.95
N LEU A 233 7.76 -3.24 8.18
CA LEU A 233 8.52 -3.64 9.36
C LEU A 233 8.39 -5.13 9.65
N GLY A 234 7.19 -5.69 9.52
CA GLY A 234 6.92 -7.11 9.74
C GLY A 234 7.74 -8.01 8.83
N MET A 235 7.88 -7.67 7.57
CA MET A 235 8.74 -8.40 6.63
C MET A 235 10.21 -8.34 7.03
N LEU A 236 10.70 -7.15 7.40
CA LEU A 236 12.10 -6.96 7.80
C LEU A 236 12.42 -7.73 9.08
N ILE A 237 11.55 -7.63 10.09
CA ILE A 237 11.72 -8.33 11.37
C ILE A 237 11.65 -9.85 11.17
N THR A 238 10.69 -10.34 10.40
CA THR A 238 10.56 -11.79 10.15
C THR A 238 11.83 -12.35 9.52
N ARG A 239 12.44 -11.64 8.57
CA ARG A 239 13.73 -12.03 7.98
C ARG A 239 14.87 -12.05 9.01
N ARG A 240 14.91 -11.08 9.93
CA ARG A 240 15.89 -11.09 11.03
C ARG A 240 15.65 -12.23 12.01
N MET A 241 14.38 -12.52 12.32
CA MET A 241 14.02 -13.67 13.15
C MET A 241 14.47 -14.99 12.50
N GLU A 242 14.36 -15.13 11.17
CA GLU A 242 14.92 -16.28 10.44
C GLU A 242 16.44 -16.38 10.63
N THR A 243 17.15 -15.28 10.40
CA THR A 243 18.61 -15.22 10.56
C THR A 243 19.05 -15.52 11.99
N ALA A 244 18.26 -15.09 12.97
CA ALA A 244 18.48 -15.36 14.39
C ALA A 244 18.07 -16.79 14.82
N GLY A 245 17.54 -17.62 13.92
CA GLY A 245 17.12 -19.00 14.22
C GLY A 245 15.83 -19.13 15.00
N LEU A 246 15.02 -18.07 15.08
CA LEU A 246 13.78 -18.03 15.85
C LEU A 246 12.60 -18.75 15.16
N LYS A 247 12.79 -19.27 13.95
CA LYS A 247 11.80 -20.03 13.19
C LYS A 247 10.46 -19.30 13.06
N PRO A 248 10.42 -18.09 12.48
CA PRO A 248 9.20 -17.33 12.33
C PRO A 248 8.19 -18.07 11.46
N LEU A 249 6.92 -18.00 11.86
CA LEU A 249 5.79 -18.56 11.11
C LEU A 249 5.07 -17.50 10.29
N GLY A 250 5.20 -16.21 10.67
CA GLY A 250 4.59 -15.09 9.99
C GLY A 250 4.45 -13.86 10.88
N PHE A 251 3.71 -12.89 10.35
CA PHE A 251 3.33 -11.69 11.09
C PHE A 251 1.94 -11.20 10.65
N VAL A 252 1.27 -10.51 11.54
CA VAL A 252 0.02 -9.79 11.27
C VAL A 252 0.13 -8.36 11.76
N ALA A 253 -0.61 -7.45 11.11
CA ALA A 253 -0.57 -6.04 11.46
C ALA A 253 -1.93 -5.38 11.34
N ASN A 254 -2.15 -4.37 12.17
CA ASN A 254 -3.21 -3.39 12.03
C ASN A 254 -2.62 -1.97 12.05
N ASP A 255 -3.44 -0.92 12.18
CA ASP A 255 -2.95 0.46 12.21
C ASP A 255 -2.23 0.81 13.52
N TYR A 256 -2.42 0.03 14.59
CA TYR A 256 -1.93 0.31 15.93
C TYR A 256 -0.71 -0.50 16.32
N ALA A 257 -0.62 -1.74 15.82
CA ALA A 257 0.39 -2.69 16.25
C ALA A 257 0.75 -3.71 15.17
N LEU A 258 1.88 -4.36 15.39
CA LEU A 258 2.43 -5.45 14.60
C LEU A 258 2.71 -6.63 15.54
N ALA A 259 2.25 -7.84 15.20
CA ALA A 259 2.58 -9.08 15.88
C ALA A 259 3.37 -10.01 14.95
N CYS A 260 4.57 -10.40 15.36
CA CYS A 260 5.32 -11.50 14.77
C CYS A 260 5.15 -12.76 15.63
N TYR A 261 5.04 -13.93 15.00
CA TYR A 261 4.90 -15.18 15.74
C TYR A 261 5.84 -16.26 15.21
N SER A 262 6.35 -17.08 16.12
CA SER A 262 7.45 -18.03 15.86
C SER A 262 7.33 -19.30 16.70
N LEU A 263 8.15 -20.31 16.36
CA LEU A 263 8.26 -21.54 17.15
C LEU A 263 9.20 -21.38 18.35
N GLU A 264 10.14 -20.45 18.28
CA GLU A 264 11.10 -20.18 19.36
C GLU A 264 10.78 -18.82 19.99
N PRO A 265 10.96 -18.65 21.31
CA PRO A 265 10.67 -17.40 22.00
C PRO A 265 11.68 -16.30 21.64
N VAL A 266 11.20 -15.06 21.60
CA VAL A 266 12.03 -13.87 21.49
C VAL A 266 12.39 -13.38 22.89
N ALA A 267 13.58 -13.72 23.35
CA ALA A 267 14.04 -13.32 24.67
C ALA A 267 14.42 -11.83 24.77
N ASP A 268 14.98 -11.27 23.70
CA ASP A 268 15.27 -9.84 23.59
C ASP A 268 14.90 -9.32 22.19
N PRO A 269 13.92 -8.41 22.07
CA PRO A 269 13.51 -7.84 20.79
C PRO A 269 14.44 -6.76 20.25
N ARG A 270 15.36 -6.19 21.05
CA ARG A 270 16.20 -5.06 20.65
C ARG A 270 17.05 -5.33 19.41
N PRO A 271 17.73 -6.49 19.27
CA PRO A 271 18.52 -6.78 18.06
C PRO A 271 17.68 -6.84 16.78
N LEU A 272 16.39 -7.20 16.90
CA LEU A 272 15.48 -7.27 15.76
C LEU A 272 15.05 -5.89 15.25
N LEU A 273 15.17 -4.86 16.10
CA LEU A 273 14.76 -3.47 15.84
C LEU A 273 15.93 -2.50 15.82
N SER A 274 17.15 -2.99 15.64
CA SER A 274 18.33 -2.11 15.57
C SER A 274 18.33 -1.24 14.29
N PRO A 275 18.87 0.00 14.35
CA PRO A 275 18.80 0.98 13.25
C PRO A 275 19.34 0.51 11.90
N ASP A 276 20.31 -0.43 11.91
CA ASP A 276 20.89 -1.03 10.72
C ASP A 276 19.88 -1.81 9.84
N ILE A 277 18.69 -2.11 10.38
CA ILE A 277 17.59 -2.74 9.62
C ILE A 277 17.20 -1.92 8.38
N LEU A 278 17.34 -0.59 8.47
CA LEU A 278 17.00 0.32 7.37
C LEU A 278 18.17 0.56 6.42
N GLU A 279 19.40 0.29 6.83
CA GLU A 279 20.60 0.56 6.03
C GLU A 279 20.89 -0.57 5.03
N HIS A 280 20.80 -1.82 5.45
CA HIS A 280 21.21 -2.97 4.63
C HIS A 280 20.03 -3.65 3.94
N GLU A 281 18.96 -3.89 4.67
CA GLU A 281 17.83 -4.67 4.16
C GLU A 281 16.83 -3.82 3.36
N PHE A 282 16.87 -2.50 3.59
CA PHE A 282 15.96 -1.57 2.94
C PHE A 282 16.34 -1.21 1.50
N VAL A 283 17.62 -0.98 1.22
CA VAL A 283 18.09 -0.69 -0.16
C VAL A 283 17.77 -1.88 -1.05
N ASP A 284 18.07 -3.09 -0.58
CA ASP A 284 17.71 -4.33 -1.27
C ASP A 284 16.21 -4.46 -1.50
N TRP A 285 15.39 -4.07 -0.51
CA TRP A 285 13.95 -4.13 -0.61
C TRP A 285 13.37 -3.13 -1.61
N VAL A 286 13.86 -1.88 -1.64
CA VAL A 286 13.43 -0.86 -2.63
C VAL A 286 13.76 -1.30 -4.05
N GLU A 287 14.95 -1.86 -4.26
CA GLU A 287 15.36 -2.37 -5.57
C GLU A 287 14.55 -3.59 -6.00
N GLN A 288 14.22 -4.49 -5.09
CA GLN A 288 13.42 -5.70 -5.34
C GLN A 288 11.90 -5.43 -5.38
N SER A 289 11.42 -4.36 -4.75
CA SER A 289 9.98 -4.15 -4.50
C SER A 289 9.16 -3.65 -5.68
N ASN A 290 9.72 -3.40 -6.85
CA ASN A 290 9.00 -2.81 -8.00
C ASN A 290 8.21 -1.51 -7.67
N LEU A 291 8.55 -0.83 -6.55
CA LEU A 291 7.79 0.33 -6.07
C LEU A 291 7.78 1.46 -7.09
N LEU A 292 8.95 1.75 -7.68
CA LEU A 292 9.09 2.77 -8.71
C LEU A 292 8.34 2.39 -10.00
N LYS A 293 8.36 1.12 -10.39
CA LYS A 293 7.56 0.61 -11.53
C LYS A 293 6.05 0.78 -11.29
N ARG A 294 5.58 0.51 -10.07
CA ARG A 294 4.16 0.71 -9.70
C ARG A 294 3.80 2.18 -9.74
N ALA A 295 4.59 3.06 -9.13
CA ALA A 295 4.38 4.50 -9.20
C ALA A 295 4.38 4.99 -10.66
N PHE A 296 5.34 4.53 -11.47
CA PHE A 296 5.40 4.87 -12.89
C PHE A 296 4.15 4.43 -13.68
N ARG A 297 3.55 3.29 -13.37
CA ARG A 297 2.31 2.85 -14.03
C ARG A 297 1.17 3.84 -13.81
N GLU A 298 1.00 4.32 -12.58
CA GLU A 298 -0.03 5.31 -12.26
C GLU A 298 0.25 6.63 -12.96
N VAL A 299 1.46 7.15 -12.83
CA VAL A 299 1.92 8.39 -13.46
C VAL A 299 1.82 8.35 -14.98
N ALA A 300 2.15 7.22 -15.61
CA ALA A 300 2.07 7.04 -17.07
C ALA A 300 0.63 7.06 -17.58
N VAL A 301 -0.32 6.56 -16.79
CA VAL A 301 -1.76 6.64 -17.10
C VAL A 301 -2.27 8.07 -16.92
N ILE A 302 -1.99 8.72 -15.78
CA ILE A 302 -2.41 10.08 -15.46
C ILE A 302 -1.84 11.07 -16.48
N GLY A 303 -0.54 10.99 -16.77
CA GLY A 303 0.15 11.82 -17.74
C GLY A 303 -0.20 11.52 -19.21
N GLY A 304 -1.06 10.51 -19.44
CA GLY A 304 -1.58 10.15 -20.76
C GLY A 304 -0.55 9.46 -21.67
N LEU A 305 0.52 8.90 -21.11
CA LEU A 305 1.50 8.10 -21.87
C LEU A 305 0.93 6.74 -22.26
N VAL A 306 0.10 6.18 -21.38
CA VAL A 306 -0.61 4.92 -21.61
C VAL A 306 -2.11 5.14 -21.42
N GLU A 307 -2.86 4.87 -22.45
CA GLU A 307 -4.32 4.98 -22.45
C GLU A 307 -4.94 3.66 -21.99
N ARG A 308 -5.90 3.73 -21.06
CA ARG A 308 -6.67 2.58 -20.55
C ARG A 308 -7.91 2.32 -21.41
N GLN A 309 -8.50 3.36 -21.95
CA GLN A 309 -9.75 3.29 -22.71
C GLN A 309 -9.56 3.86 -24.10
N HIS A 310 -10.13 3.16 -25.09
CA HIS A 310 -10.28 3.61 -26.45
C HIS A 310 -11.75 3.55 -26.84
N PRO A 311 -12.22 4.31 -27.86
CA PRO A 311 -13.56 4.15 -28.36
C PRO A 311 -13.88 2.69 -28.70
N GLY A 312 -14.85 2.08 -27.99
CA GLY A 312 -15.26 0.69 -28.18
C GLY A 312 -14.35 -0.38 -27.62
N LYS A 313 -13.21 -0.02 -26.97
CA LYS A 313 -12.28 -1.00 -26.34
C LYS A 313 -11.70 -0.48 -25.05
N ARG A 314 -11.70 -1.33 -24.02
CA ARG A 314 -10.98 -1.10 -22.76
C ARG A 314 -9.78 -2.04 -22.72
N LYS A 315 -8.58 -1.51 -22.46
CA LYS A 315 -7.41 -2.35 -22.21
C LYS A 315 -7.54 -3.04 -20.87
N THR A 316 -7.08 -4.28 -20.82
CA THR A 316 -6.97 -5.04 -19.59
C THR A 316 -5.85 -4.47 -18.73
N GLY A 317 -5.90 -4.71 -17.41
CA GLY A 317 -4.83 -4.31 -16.50
C GLY A 317 -3.47 -4.86 -16.95
N ARG A 318 -3.42 -6.12 -17.38
CA ARG A 318 -2.20 -6.76 -17.91
C ARG A 318 -1.65 -6.06 -19.15
N GLN A 319 -2.51 -5.64 -20.09
CA GLN A 319 -2.08 -4.89 -21.29
C GLN A 319 -1.54 -3.50 -20.93
N VAL A 320 -2.16 -2.85 -19.94
CA VAL A 320 -1.67 -1.57 -19.40
C VAL A 320 -0.33 -1.78 -18.70
N SER A 321 -0.21 -2.77 -17.82
CA SER A 321 1.03 -3.08 -17.11
C SER A 321 2.16 -3.44 -18.05
N PHE A 322 1.92 -4.29 -19.05
CA PHE A 322 2.93 -4.64 -20.05
C PHE A 322 3.40 -3.41 -20.84
N SER A 323 2.47 -2.56 -21.27
CA SER A 323 2.82 -1.34 -22.01
C SER A 323 3.59 -0.35 -21.15
N THR A 324 3.21 -0.18 -19.88
CA THR A 324 3.91 0.72 -18.96
C THR A 324 5.28 0.21 -18.57
N ASP A 325 5.42 -1.10 -18.35
CA ASP A 325 6.71 -1.71 -17.98
C ASP A 325 7.73 -1.58 -19.13
N LEU A 326 7.29 -1.83 -20.36
CA LEU A 326 8.15 -1.65 -21.53
C LEU A 326 8.62 -0.19 -21.67
N ILE A 327 7.70 0.77 -21.52
CA ILE A 327 8.04 2.19 -21.61
C ILE A 327 8.95 2.59 -20.44
N TYR A 328 8.70 2.10 -19.22
CA TYR A 328 9.55 2.33 -18.06
C TYR A 328 10.99 1.87 -18.32
N ASP A 329 11.18 0.66 -18.85
CA ASP A 329 12.51 0.12 -19.11
C ASP A 329 13.23 0.92 -20.22
N VAL A 330 12.50 1.40 -21.24
CA VAL A 330 13.04 2.29 -22.28
C VAL A 330 13.46 3.63 -21.69
N LEU A 331 12.59 4.28 -20.90
CA LEU A 331 12.89 5.59 -20.31
C LEU A 331 14.02 5.49 -19.30
N ARG A 332 14.03 4.48 -18.44
CA ARG A 332 15.10 4.23 -17.48
C ARG A 332 16.47 4.13 -18.17
N ARG A 333 16.53 3.53 -19.35
CA ARG A 333 17.76 3.31 -20.10
C ARG A 333 18.22 4.52 -20.91
N TYR A 334 17.26 5.20 -21.57
CA TYR A 334 17.58 6.21 -22.59
C TYR A 334 17.23 7.64 -22.19
N GLU A 335 16.40 7.83 -21.19
CA GLU A 335 15.96 9.13 -20.69
C GLU A 335 15.60 9.05 -19.18
N PRO A 336 16.59 8.75 -18.30
CA PRO A 336 16.32 8.57 -16.86
C PRO A 336 15.72 9.81 -16.20
N ASP A 337 16.00 11.01 -16.72
CA ASP A 337 15.46 12.28 -16.23
C ASP A 337 14.14 12.67 -16.88
N HIS A 338 13.47 11.74 -17.60
CA HIS A 338 12.18 11.99 -18.20
C HIS A 338 11.17 12.50 -17.16
N LEU A 339 10.32 13.47 -17.56
CA LEU A 339 9.33 14.14 -16.69
C LEU A 339 8.51 13.14 -15.86
N LEU A 340 8.00 12.06 -16.46
CA LEU A 340 7.20 11.06 -15.76
C LEU A 340 8.07 10.13 -14.87
N MET A 341 9.34 9.95 -15.15
CA MET A 341 10.25 9.25 -14.23
C MET A 341 10.44 10.08 -12.96
N ARG A 342 10.62 11.40 -13.09
CA ARG A 342 10.71 12.32 -11.94
C ARG A 342 9.40 12.37 -11.15
N ALA A 343 8.24 12.39 -11.83
CA ALA A 343 6.94 12.31 -11.17
C ALA A 343 6.76 10.98 -10.41
N ALA A 344 7.13 9.87 -11.02
CA ALA A 344 7.09 8.55 -10.36
C ALA A 344 8.02 8.48 -9.15
N TRP A 345 9.21 9.09 -9.20
CA TRP A 345 10.09 9.23 -8.05
C TRP A 345 9.47 10.08 -6.93
N THR A 346 8.77 11.15 -7.29
CA THR A 346 8.07 12.00 -6.31
C THR A 346 6.95 11.22 -5.62
N ASP A 347 6.16 10.46 -6.36
CA ASP A 347 5.11 9.61 -5.82
C ASP A 347 5.68 8.44 -4.98
N ALA A 348 6.73 7.81 -5.47
CA ALA A 348 7.43 6.79 -4.70
C ALA A 348 7.97 7.36 -3.38
N ARG A 349 8.57 8.58 -3.40
CA ARG A 349 9.01 9.27 -2.17
C ARG A 349 7.86 9.65 -1.24
N ALA A 350 6.72 10.05 -1.76
CA ALA A 350 5.53 10.33 -0.93
C ALA A 350 5.03 9.04 -0.23
N ARG A 351 5.10 7.90 -0.91
CA ARG A 351 4.91 6.57 -0.30
C ARG A 351 6.06 6.20 0.65
N MET A 352 7.25 6.74 0.44
CA MET A 352 8.40 6.71 1.35
C MET A 352 8.22 7.61 2.61
N THR A 353 7.14 8.36 2.75
CA THR A 353 6.81 9.01 4.03
C THR A 353 6.64 7.95 5.13
N GLU A 354 6.27 6.74 4.76
CA GLU A 354 6.24 5.60 5.65
C GLU A 354 7.62 5.14 6.09
N LEU A 355 8.66 5.38 5.28
CA LEU A 355 10.05 5.15 5.69
C LEU A 355 10.54 6.14 6.73
N GLY A 356 10.19 7.42 6.58
CA GLY A 356 10.45 8.40 7.62
C GLY A 356 9.74 8.02 8.94
N ARG A 357 8.60 7.32 8.85
CA ARG A 357 7.93 6.73 10.02
C ARG A 357 8.68 5.53 10.56
N LEU A 358 9.12 4.62 9.69
CA LEU A 358 9.93 3.47 10.07
C LEU A 358 11.24 3.91 10.72
N ALA A 359 11.95 4.89 10.15
CA ALA A 359 13.17 5.44 10.73
C ALA A 359 12.92 5.99 12.14
N ARG A 360 11.90 6.85 12.31
CA ARG A 360 11.52 7.37 13.62
C ARG A 360 11.07 6.27 14.59
N LEU A 361 10.43 5.22 14.11
CA LEU A 361 10.05 4.07 14.93
C LEU A 361 11.27 3.31 15.42
N VAL A 362 12.23 3.04 14.54
CA VAL A 362 13.49 2.34 14.87
C VAL A 362 14.33 3.18 15.83
N ASP A 363 14.43 4.50 15.61
CA ASP A 363 15.09 5.44 16.53
C ASP A 363 14.42 5.43 17.90
N ARG A 364 13.08 5.45 17.94
CA ARG A 364 12.31 5.35 19.17
C ARG A 364 12.51 4.00 19.87
N ALA A 365 12.55 2.92 19.11
CA ALA A 365 12.84 1.59 19.64
C ALA A 365 14.21 1.53 20.28
N ALA A 366 15.23 2.08 19.63
CA ALA A 366 16.59 2.14 20.19
C ALA A 366 16.67 2.97 21.48
N ALA A 367 15.92 4.08 21.57
CA ALA A 367 15.99 5.01 22.67
C ALA A 367 15.08 4.65 23.86
N THR A 368 13.85 4.19 23.60
CA THR A 368 12.78 4.16 24.61
C THR A 368 11.94 2.87 24.56
N MET A 369 12.47 1.77 24.03
CA MET A 369 11.78 0.48 24.04
C MET A 369 11.59 -0.03 25.46
N VAL A 370 10.36 -0.39 25.78
CA VAL A 370 9.99 -1.11 26.99
C VAL A 370 9.56 -2.53 26.58
N HIS A 371 10.29 -3.53 26.99
CA HIS A 371 9.98 -4.94 26.75
C HIS A 371 9.38 -5.55 28.00
N ILE A 372 8.21 -6.16 27.86
CA ILE A 372 7.53 -6.90 28.93
C ILE A 372 7.34 -8.35 28.45
N ASP A 373 7.92 -9.27 29.20
CA ASP A 373 7.71 -10.71 28.99
C ASP A 373 6.54 -11.17 29.87
N LEU A 374 5.54 -11.76 29.26
CA LEU A 374 4.26 -12.09 29.87
C LEU A 374 3.99 -13.60 29.76
N ASP A 375 3.20 -14.11 30.68
CA ASP A 375 2.76 -15.51 30.70
C ASP A 375 1.58 -15.77 29.73
N ARG A 376 0.85 -14.72 29.31
CA ARG A 376 -0.35 -14.82 28.47
C ARG A 376 -0.67 -13.50 27.77
N ILE A 377 -1.67 -13.55 26.89
CA ILE A 377 -2.19 -12.43 26.09
C ILE A 377 -2.69 -11.26 26.96
N THR A 378 -2.49 -10.05 26.46
CA THR A 378 -3.02 -8.78 27.01
C THR A 378 -4.16 -8.23 26.19
N PRO A 379 -4.99 -7.33 26.74
CA PRO A 379 -6.10 -6.72 25.99
C PRO A 379 -5.68 -6.08 24.66
N LEU A 380 -4.62 -5.30 24.60
CA LEU A 380 -4.17 -4.65 23.36
C LEU A 380 -3.70 -5.64 22.28
N ALA A 381 -3.30 -6.87 22.64
CA ALA A 381 -2.88 -7.90 21.70
C ALA A 381 -4.06 -8.62 21.04
N VAL A 382 -5.24 -8.67 21.69
CA VAL A 382 -6.41 -9.43 21.23
C VAL A 382 -6.78 -9.16 19.77
N PRO A 383 -6.86 -7.92 19.28
CA PRO A 383 -7.22 -7.67 17.88
C PRO A 383 -6.27 -8.31 16.87
N LEU A 384 -4.98 -8.40 17.18
CA LEU A 384 -3.98 -9.06 16.33
C LEU A 384 -4.09 -10.58 16.41
N MET A 385 -4.34 -11.12 17.61
CA MET A 385 -4.54 -12.56 17.80
C MET A 385 -5.78 -13.07 17.03
N VAL A 386 -6.87 -12.31 17.01
CA VAL A 386 -8.05 -12.61 16.19
C VAL A 386 -7.71 -12.66 14.69
N ILE A 387 -6.81 -11.78 14.21
CA ILE A 387 -6.35 -11.82 12.82
C ILE A 387 -5.56 -13.12 12.56
N VAL A 388 -4.68 -13.52 13.48
CA VAL A 388 -3.91 -14.78 13.38
C VAL A 388 -4.84 -15.99 13.37
N GLY A 389 -5.84 -16.02 14.27
CA GLY A 389 -6.85 -17.08 14.32
C GLY A 389 -7.63 -17.19 13.01
N ARG A 390 -8.02 -16.05 12.44
CA ARG A 390 -8.71 -16.00 11.15
C ARG A 390 -7.92 -16.61 9.99
N GLU A 391 -6.60 -16.50 10.00
CA GLU A 391 -5.75 -17.12 8.98
C GLU A 391 -5.74 -18.66 9.09
N GLY A 392 -6.04 -19.21 10.25
CA GLY A 392 -6.05 -20.65 10.54
C GLY A 392 -7.41 -21.34 10.34
N LEU A 393 -8.53 -20.63 10.19
CA LEU A 393 -9.87 -21.22 10.15
C LEU A 393 -10.28 -21.67 8.74
N PRO A 394 -10.95 -22.85 8.63
CA PRO A 394 -11.57 -23.26 7.39
C PRO A 394 -12.69 -22.31 6.98
N PRO A 395 -12.84 -22.07 5.69
CA PRO A 395 -13.88 -21.21 5.15
C PRO A 395 -15.29 -21.79 5.31
N GLY A 396 -16.24 -20.95 5.68
CA GLY A 396 -17.67 -21.30 5.76
C GLY A 396 -18.22 -21.47 7.20
N SER A 397 -17.34 -21.62 8.22
CA SER A 397 -17.70 -21.53 9.64
C SER A 397 -17.17 -20.23 10.27
N ALA A 398 -16.75 -19.28 9.44
CA ALA A 398 -15.82 -18.24 9.86
C ALA A 398 -16.41 -17.23 10.86
N ASP A 399 -17.68 -16.82 10.71
CA ASP A 399 -18.17 -15.70 11.51
C ASP A 399 -18.51 -16.10 12.95
N GLU A 400 -19.18 -17.25 13.16
CA GLU A 400 -19.48 -17.75 14.51
C GLU A 400 -18.24 -18.27 15.24
N ALA A 401 -17.36 -18.99 14.53
CA ALA A 401 -16.12 -19.49 15.12
C ALA A 401 -15.14 -18.35 15.45
N LEU A 402 -15.09 -17.32 14.62
CA LEU A 402 -14.28 -16.11 14.88
C LEU A 402 -14.82 -15.29 16.06
N LEU A 403 -16.15 -15.16 16.18
CA LEU A 403 -16.76 -14.50 17.33
C LEU A 403 -16.44 -15.27 18.62
N TYR A 404 -16.60 -16.59 18.60
CA TYR A 404 -16.27 -17.43 19.75
C TYR A 404 -14.80 -17.36 20.14
N GLU A 405 -13.88 -17.40 19.17
CA GLU A 405 -12.44 -17.26 19.39
C GLU A 405 -12.10 -15.85 19.89
N ALA A 406 -12.71 -14.81 19.33
CA ALA A 406 -12.53 -13.43 19.77
C ALA A 406 -13.02 -13.22 21.21
N GLU A 407 -14.19 -13.80 21.57
CA GLU A 407 -14.73 -13.78 22.93
C GLU A 407 -13.84 -14.56 23.90
N ALA A 408 -13.32 -15.72 23.50
CA ALA A 408 -12.42 -16.53 24.33
C ALA A 408 -11.07 -15.79 24.55
N LEU A 409 -10.52 -15.18 23.52
CA LEU A 409 -9.28 -14.37 23.61
C LEU A 409 -9.50 -13.14 24.47
N ALA A 410 -10.63 -12.44 24.30
CA ALA A 410 -10.98 -11.29 25.13
C ALA A 410 -11.16 -11.70 26.60
N ALA A 411 -11.87 -12.78 26.87
CA ALA A 411 -12.05 -13.30 28.23
C ALA A 411 -10.69 -13.66 28.87
N ALA A 412 -9.82 -14.38 28.16
CA ALA A 412 -8.48 -14.72 28.64
C ALA A 412 -7.60 -13.48 28.89
N ALA A 413 -7.74 -12.45 28.04
CA ALA A 413 -7.03 -11.18 28.21
C ALA A 413 -7.56 -10.35 29.37
N MET A 414 -8.87 -10.41 29.65
CA MET A 414 -9.54 -9.65 30.72
C MET A 414 -9.54 -10.37 32.08
N GLU A 415 -9.14 -11.64 32.12
CA GLU A 415 -9.07 -12.40 33.37
C GLU A 415 -8.04 -11.78 34.31
N VAL A 416 -8.50 -11.16 35.36
CA VAL A 416 -7.67 -10.65 36.47
C VAL A 416 -7.57 -11.76 37.50
N ALA A 417 -6.35 -12.26 37.78
CA ALA A 417 -6.16 -13.18 38.90
C ALA A 417 -6.47 -12.44 40.20
N ILE A 418 -7.55 -12.89 40.88
CA ILE A 418 -7.97 -12.41 42.19
C ILE A 418 -7.00 -12.91 43.26
#